data_63daa8779eb16cb0f470b0b6788ffefa
#
_entry.id   63daa8779eb16cb0f470b0b6788ffefa
#
_cell.length_a   1.000
_cell.length_b   1.000
_cell.length_c   1.000
_cell.angle_alpha   90.00
_cell.angle_beta   90.00
_cell.angle_gamma   90.00
#
_symmetry.space_group_name_H-M   'P 1'
#
loop_
_entity.id
_entity.type
_entity.pdbx_description
1 polymer ?
#
loop_
_entity_poly.entity_id
_entity_poly.type
_entity_poly.pdbx_seq_one_letter_code
_entity_poly.pdbx_strand_id
1 'polypeptide(L)'
;VVTHGNGPQAGNLLIQQGEGERRVPDMPGDVVGAMTHGQLGYMFTQALGNLLRAEGITTPVAAIVNQVRVSPDDPDYKDPSKPVGPFFTKAQADELAVSRPNWKIKQVKPETVEKRFRRVVASPQPIANVEVDVIRKMIDAGIIVVASGGGGVPVVERNARYKARADY
;
A
#
# COMPACT_ATOMS: atom_id res chain seq x y z
N VAL A 1 19.02 3.76 3.06
CA VAL A 1 17.57 3.46 3.12
C VAL A 1 17.28 2.21 2.30
N VAL A 2 16.47 1.31 2.84
CA VAL A 2 15.94 0.15 2.13
C VAL A 2 14.48 0.44 1.80
N THR A 3 14.07 0.23 0.57
CA THR A 3 12.68 0.34 0.12
C THR A 3 12.22 -1.00 -0.44
N HIS A 4 10.91 -1.20 -0.55
CA HIS A 4 10.35 -2.45 -1.08
C HIS A 4 9.02 -2.23 -1.78
N GLY A 5 8.64 -3.14 -2.69
CA GLY A 5 7.27 -3.25 -3.17
C GLY A 5 6.37 -3.93 -2.12
N ASN A 6 5.06 -3.78 -2.25
CA ASN A 6 4.07 -4.39 -1.35
C ASN A 6 2.83 -4.95 -2.09
N GLY A 7 2.84 -4.94 -3.41
CA GLY A 7 1.66 -5.31 -4.21
C GLY A 7 1.07 -6.69 -3.88
N PRO A 8 1.87 -7.78 -3.83
CA PRO A 8 1.38 -9.10 -3.46
C PRO A 8 0.80 -9.15 -2.05
N GLN A 9 1.46 -8.51 -1.07
CA GLN A 9 1.04 -8.49 0.33
C GLN A 9 -0.27 -7.70 0.51
N ALA A 10 -0.35 -6.52 -0.08
CA ALA A 10 -1.59 -5.73 -0.08
C ALA A 10 -2.74 -6.50 -0.76
N GLY A 11 -2.47 -7.17 -1.89
CA GLY A 11 -3.45 -8.01 -2.58
C GLY A 11 -3.98 -9.14 -1.70
N ASN A 12 -3.10 -9.85 -1.00
CA ASN A 12 -3.49 -10.92 -0.08
C ASN A 12 -4.30 -10.39 1.10
N LEU A 13 -3.88 -9.28 1.71
CA LEU A 13 -4.63 -8.64 2.80
C LEU A 13 -6.03 -8.21 2.34
N LEU A 14 -6.17 -7.64 1.15
CA LEU A 14 -7.49 -7.26 0.61
C LEU A 14 -8.40 -8.47 0.39
N ILE A 15 -7.86 -9.62 -0.03
CA ILE A 15 -8.61 -10.87 -0.12
C ILE A 15 -9.04 -11.34 1.26
N GLN A 16 -8.13 -11.33 2.25
CA GLN A 16 -8.43 -11.71 3.63
C GLN A 16 -9.51 -10.79 4.26
N GLN A 17 -9.46 -9.48 3.99
CA GLN A 17 -10.50 -8.54 4.43
C GLN A 17 -11.85 -8.93 3.82
N GLY A 18 -11.92 -9.16 2.51
CA GLY A 18 -13.16 -9.54 1.83
C GLY A 18 -13.76 -10.86 2.34
N GLU A 19 -12.94 -11.86 2.63
CA GLU A 19 -13.39 -13.13 3.23
C GLU A 19 -13.83 -12.97 4.69
N GLY A 20 -13.22 -12.05 5.43
CA GLY A 20 -13.53 -11.76 6.84
C GLY A 20 -14.73 -10.85 7.07
N GLU A 21 -15.18 -10.11 6.06
CA GLU A 21 -16.19 -9.03 6.16
C GLU A 21 -17.51 -9.43 6.84
N ARG A 22 -17.90 -10.70 6.73
CA ARG A 22 -19.11 -11.22 7.40
C ARG A 22 -18.98 -11.34 8.93
N ARG A 23 -17.77 -11.26 9.47
CA ARG A 23 -17.47 -11.46 10.89
C ARG A 23 -16.93 -10.22 11.56
N VAL A 24 -16.11 -9.46 10.85
CA VAL A 24 -15.47 -8.23 11.33
C VAL A 24 -15.46 -7.19 10.21
N PRO A 25 -15.57 -5.89 10.52
CA PRO A 25 -15.43 -4.84 9.51
C PRO A 25 -14.09 -4.95 8.79
N ASP A 26 -14.09 -4.74 7.48
CA ASP A 26 -12.88 -4.67 6.67
C ASP A 26 -12.08 -3.41 6.98
N MET A 27 -10.76 -3.52 6.85
CA MET A 27 -9.88 -2.37 7.01
C MET A 27 -9.86 -1.54 5.71
N PRO A 28 -9.88 -0.21 5.81
CA PRO A 28 -9.73 0.64 4.64
C PRO A 28 -8.36 0.47 3.97
N GLY A 29 -8.27 0.79 2.69
CA GLY A 29 -7.11 0.50 1.87
C GLY A 29 -5.81 1.17 2.34
N ASP A 30 -5.90 2.37 2.92
CA ASP A 30 -4.77 3.06 3.53
C ASP A 30 -4.22 2.30 4.74
N VAL A 31 -5.10 1.75 5.59
CA VAL A 31 -4.71 0.89 6.72
C VAL A 31 -4.09 -0.41 6.22
N VAL A 32 -4.67 -1.04 5.19
CA VAL A 32 -4.07 -2.23 4.54
C VAL A 32 -2.67 -1.90 4.00
N GLY A 33 -2.49 -0.73 3.40
CA GLY A 33 -1.18 -0.22 3.01
C GLY A 33 -0.20 -0.14 4.18
N ALA A 34 -0.62 0.46 5.29
CA ALA A 34 0.20 0.57 6.52
C ALA A 34 0.53 -0.82 7.12
N MET A 35 -0.41 -1.77 7.11
CA MET A 35 -0.18 -3.14 7.57
C MET A 35 0.96 -3.81 6.80
N THR A 36 1.07 -3.56 5.48
CA THR A 36 2.17 -4.10 4.68
C THR A 36 3.54 -3.54 5.06
N HIS A 37 3.60 -2.28 5.52
CA HIS A 37 4.85 -1.69 6.05
C HIS A 37 5.29 -2.41 7.31
N GLY A 38 4.37 -2.72 8.23
CA GLY A 38 4.66 -3.51 9.42
C GLY A 38 5.12 -4.93 9.08
N GLN A 39 4.39 -5.61 8.20
CA GLN A 39 4.70 -6.98 7.79
C GLN A 39 6.09 -7.09 7.15
N LEU A 40 6.35 -6.31 6.11
CA LEU A 40 7.63 -6.35 5.39
C LEU A 40 8.75 -5.72 6.21
N GLY A 41 8.46 -4.63 6.92
CA GLY A 41 9.40 -3.99 7.83
C GLY A 41 9.94 -4.96 8.89
N TYR A 42 9.05 -5.75 9.52
CA TYR A 42 9.45 -6.80 10.46
C TYR A 42 10.36 -7.84 9.80
N MET A 43 9.99 -8.35 8.62
CA MET A 43 10.79 -9.35 7.91
C MET A 43 12.18 -8.83 7.54
N PHE A 44 12.25 -7.59 7.02
CA PHE A 44 13.52 -6.97 6.65
C PHE A 44 14.40 -6.67 7.86
N THR A 45 13.83 -6.11 8.94
CA THR A 45 14.62 -5.78 10.15
C THR A 45 15.16 -7.05 10.80
N GLN A 46 14.38 -8.12 10.84
CA GLN A 46 14.81 -9.39 11.39
C GLN A 46 15.92 -10.03 10.55
N ALA A 47 15.69 -10.17 9.23
CA ALA A 47 16.64 -10.82 8.33
C ALA A 47 17.97 -10.04 8.25
N LEU A 48 17.89 -8.73 8.00
CA LEU A 48 19.07 -7.88 7.88
C LEU A 48 19.81 -7.74 9.22
N GLY A 49 19.07 -7.55 10.32
CA GLY A 49 19.68 -7.48 11.64
C GLY A 49 20.41 -8.76 12.05
N ASN A 50 19.87 -9.93 11.70
CA ASN A 50 20.56 -11.21 11.94
C ASN A 50 21.81 -11.36 11.07
N LEU A 51 21.74 -10.97 9.80
CA LEU A 51 22.88 -11.03 8.89
C LEU A 51 24.03 -10.12 9.37
N LEU A 52 23.71 -8.87 9.69
CA LEU A 52 24.69 -7.90 10.19
C LEU A 52 25.36 -8.41 11.47
N ARG A 53 24.56 -8.96 12.40
CA ARG A 53 25.09 -9.53 13.66
C ARG A 53 26.02 -10.73 13.41
N ALA A 54 25.70 -11.58 12.44
CA ALA A 54 26.54 -12.70 12.07
C ALA A 54 27.90 -12.25 11.51
N GLU A 55 27.92 -11.11 10.82
CA GLU A 55 29.16 -10.49 10.28
C GLU A 55 29.85 -9.57 11.31
N GLY A 56 29.44 -9.55 12.56
CA GLY A 56 30.02 -8.69 13.60
C GLY A 56 29.71 -7.18 13.44
N ILE A 57 28.73 -6.85 12.58
CA ILE A 57 28.33 -5.46 12.33
C ILE A 57 27.23 -5.06 13.33
N THR A 58 27.46 -3.99 14.08
CA THR A 58 26.53 -3.53 15.12
C THR A 58 25.55 -2.44 14.67
N THR A 59 25.54 -2.12 13.37
CA THR A 59 24.65 -1.10 12.81
C THR A 59 23.18 -1.47 13.06
N PRO A 60 22.41 -0.61 13.74
CA PRO A 60 20.99 -0.89 14.01
C PRO A 60 20.15 -0.78 12.75
N VAL A 61 19.07 -1.58 12.72
CA VAL A 61 18.08 -1.58 11.63
C VAL A 61 16.72 -1.24 12.22
N ALA A 62 16.00 -0.32 11.61
CA ALA A 62 14.64 0.02 12.00
C ALA A 62 13.73 0.12 10.78
N ALA A 63 12.47 -0.25 10.94
CA ALA A 63 11.44 -0.02 9.93
C ALA A 63 10.45 1.04 10.43
N ILE A 64 9.96 1.86 9.53
CA ILE A 64 8.93 2.85 9.84
C ILE A 64 7.75 2.70 8.89
N VAL A 65 6.56 2.93 9.43
CA VAL A 65 5.37 3.22 8.63
C VAL A 65 5.45 4.68 8.24
N ASN A 66 5.40 4.97 6.95
CA ASN A 66 5.50 6.33 6.45
C ASN A 66 4.33 6.70 5.54
N GLN A 67 4.09 7.99 5.47
CA GLN A 67 3.05 8.61 4.66
C GLN A 67 3.67 9.32 3.47
N VAL A 68 2.92 9.41 2.38
CA VAL A 68 3.31 10.18 1.20
C VAL A 68 2.24 11.21 0.89
N ARG A 69 2.63 12.46 0.83
CA ARG A 69 1.73 13.54 0.43
C ARG A 69 1.44 13.46 -1.06
N VAL A 70 0.16 13.57 -1.39
CA VAL A 70 -0.34 13.54 -2.77
C VAL A 70 -1.27 14.74 -3.02
N SER A 71 -1.49 15.08 -4.29
CA SER A 71 -2.47 16.12 -4.65
C SER A 71 -3.90 15.63 -4.39
N PRO A 72 -4.77 16.44 -3.76
CA PRO A 72 -6.20 16.12 -3.68
C PRO A 72 -6.89 16.11 -5.05
N ASP A 73 -6.30 16.76 -6.04
CA ASP A 73 -6.85 16.94 -7.39
C ASP A 73 -6.17 16.05 -8.43
N ASP A 74 -5.44 15.00 -7.97
CA ASP A 74 -4.79 14.06 -8.89
C ASP A 74 -5.82 13.43 -9.83
N PRO A 75 -5.56 13.39 -11.14
CA PRO A 75 -6.51 12.87 -12.12
C PRO A 75 -6.86 11.39 -11.91
N ASP A 76 -5.98 10.62 -11.29
CA ASP A 76 -6.22 9.20 -11.03
C ASP A 76 -7.35 8.96 -10.02
N TYR A 77 -7.77 9.97 -9.25
CA TYR A 77 -8.98 9.86 -8.43
C TYR A 77 -10.27 9.84 -9.25
N LYS A 78 -10.27 10.46 -10.44
CA LYS A 78 -11.44 10.46 -11.34
C LYS A 78 -11.51 9.19 -12.17
N ASP A 79 -10.37 8.69 -12.61
CA ASP A 79 -10.26 7.47 -13.42
C ASP A 79 -9.17 6.53 -12.88
N PRO A 80 -9.45 5.81 -11.78
CA PRO A 80 -8.49 4.94 -11.11
C PRO A 80 -7.83 3.93 -12.05
N SER A 81 -6.51 3.78 -11.89
CA SER A 81 -5.71 2.97 -12.81
C SER A 81 -5.02 1.76 -12.18
N LYS A 82 -4.78 1.76 -10.85
CA LYS A 82 -4.00 0.72 -10.16
C LYS A 82 -4.83 -0.53 -9.85
N PRO A 83 -4.56 -1.70 -10.49
CA PRO A 83 -5.29 -2.92 -10.21
C PRO A 83 -4.94 -3.50 -8.83
N VAL A 84 -5.96 -3.87 -8.05
CA VAL A 84 -5.81 -4.46 -6.71
C VAL A 84 -6.72 -5.69 -6.53
N GLY A 85 -6.40 -6.53 -5.54
CA GLY A 85 -7.23 -7.68 -5.17
C GLY A 85 -7.24 -8.82 -6.22
N PRO A 86 -8.24 -9.70 -6.19
CA PRO A 86 -8.33 -10.86 -7.08
C PRO A 86 -8.74 -10.50 -8.51
N PHE A 87 -8.58 -11.48 -9.41
CA PHE A 87 -9.10 -11.40 -10.77
C PHE A 87 -10.52 -11.96 -10.83
N PHE A 88 -11.37 -11.32 -11.62
CA PHE A 88 -12.77 -11.68 -11.82
C PHE A 88 -13.06 -12.06 -13.28
N THR A 89 -14.05 -12.93 -13.48
CA THR A 89 -14.69 -13.13 -14.78
C THR A 89 -15.58 -11.93 -15.12
N LYS A 90 -16.08 -11.85 -16.36
CA LYS A 90 -17.03 -10.79 -16.74
C LYS A 90 -18.31 -10.85 -15.87
N ALA A 91 -18.88 -12.05 -15.68
CA ALA A 91 -20.08 -12.22 -14.88
C ALA A 91 -19.88 -11.76 -13.42
N GLN A 92 -18.76 -12.15 -12.78
CA GLN A 92 -18.41 -11.70 -11.43
C GLN A 92 -18.19 -10.18 -11.36
N ALA A 93 -17.59 -9.58 -12.39
CA ALA A 93 -17.39 -8.13 -12.46
C ALA A 93 -18.74 -7.39 -12.54
N ASP A 94 -19.70 -7.90 -13.31
CA ASP A 94 -21.03 -7.30 -13.45
C ASP A 94 -21.83 -7.42 -12.13
N GLU A 95 -21.77 -8.56 -11.45
CA GLU A 95 -22.38 -8.75 -10.13
C GLU A 95 -21.78 -7.80 -9.09
N LEU A 96 -20.46 -7.66 -9.06
CA LEU A 96 -19.76 -6.74 -8.16
C LEU A 96 -20.08 -5.27 -8.45
N ALA A 97 -20.28 -4.90 -9.70
CA ALA A 97 -20.68 -3.54 -10.04
C ALA A 97 -22.05 -3.15 -9.46
N VAL A 98 -22.94 -4.13 -9.30
CA VAL A 98 -24.26 -3.93 -8.65
C VAL A 98 -24.16 -3.97 -7.14
N SER A 99 -23.48 -4.98 -6.58
CA SER A 99 -23.38 -5.17 -5.12
C SER A 99 -22.40 -4.21 -4.43
N ARG A 100 -21.45 -3.66 -5.17
CA ARG A 100 -20.39 -2.75 -4.71
C ARG A 100 -20.29 -1.50 -5.60
N PRO A 101 -21.29 -0.63 -5.62
CA PRO A 101 -21.37 0.50 -6.58
C PRO A 101 -20.19 1.49 -6.46
N ASN A 102 -19.51 1.50 -5.32
CA ASN A 102 -18.32 2.33 -5.09
C ASN A 102 -17.03 1.71 -5.66
N TRP A 103 -17.05 0.45 -6.10
CA TRP A 103 -15.88 -0.17 -6.72
C TRP A 103 -15.79 0.19 -8.19
N LYS A 104 -14.60 0.57 -8.61
CA LYS A 104 -14.28 0.67 -10.03
C LYS A 104 -13.63 -0.65 -10.46
N ILE A 105 -14.23 -1.30 -11.46
CA ILE A 105 -13.72 -2.56 -12.00
C ILE A 105 -13.37 -2.34 -13.46
N LYS A 106 -12.15 -2.68 -13.85
CA LYS A 106 -11.67 -2.53 -15.24
C LYS A 106 -11.14 -3.86 -15.76
N GLN A 107 -11.22 -4.02 -17.08
CA GLN A 107 -10.52 -5.10 -17.77
C GLN A 107 -9.02 -4.79 -17.78
N VAL A 108 -8.20 -5.70 -17.27
CA VAL A 108 -6.74 -5.52 -17.13
C VAL A 108 -5.94 -6.59 -17.87
N LYS A 109 -6.63 -7.54 -18.51
CA LYS A 109 -6.04 -8.56 -19.39
C LYS A 109 -6.81 -8.67 -20.68
N PRO A 110 -6.21 -9.27 -21.74
CA PRO A 110 -6.89 -9.50 -23.01
C PRO A 110 -8.16 -10.35 -22.87
N GLU A 111 -9.06 -10.24 -23.84
CA GLU A 111 -10.34 -10.98 -23.88
C GLU A 111 -10.18 -12.49 -23.90
N THR A 112 -9.04 -12.98 -24.37
CA THR A 112 -8.68 -14.40 -24.38
C THR A 112 -8.52 -15.01 -22.99
N VAL A 113 -8.42 -14.16 -21.94
CA VAL A 113 -8.29 -14.60 -20.55
C VAL A 113 -9.64 -14.50 -19.85
N GLU A 114 -10.16 -15.61 -19.32
CA GLU A 114 -11.46 -15.66 -18.66
C GLU A 114 -11.54 -14.70 -17.45
N LYS A 115 -10.59 -14.80 -16.50
CA LYS A 115 -10.47 -13.90 -15.35
C LYS A 115 -9.60 -12.71 -15.71
N ARG A 116 -10.18 -11.71 -16.34
CA ARG A 116 -9.49 -10.53 -16.87
C ARG A 116 -9.85 -9.20 -16.24
N PHE A 117 -10.83 -9.19 -15.35
CA PHE A 117 -11.26 -7.98 -14.65
C PHE A 117 -10.64 -7.89 -13.26
N ARG A 118 -10.37 -6.67 -12.80
CA ARG A 118 -9.93 -6.39 -11.42
C ARG A 118 -10.55 -5.10 -10.92
N ARG A 119 -10.69 -5.01 -9.61
CA ARG A 119 -10.89 -3.72 -8.94
C ARG A 119 -9.67 -2.84 -9.24
N VAL A 120 -9.91 -1.57 -9.54
CA VAL A 120 -8.87 -0.55 -9.65
C VAL A 120 -9.09 0.52 -8.59
N VAL A 121 -8.01 1.04 -8.06
CA VAL A 121 -7.98 2.13 -7.08
C VAL A 121 -7.10 3.26 -7.59
N ALA A 122 -7.26 4.44 -7.04
CA ALA A 122 -6.41 5.57 -7.36
C ALA A 122 -4.97 5.30 -6.92
N SER A 123 -4.01 5.75 -7.73
CA SER A 123 -2.57 5.69 -7.44
C SER A 123 -1.94 7.06 -7.73
N PRO A 124 -2.29 8.09 -6.93
CA PRO A 124 -1.87 9.45 -7.19
C PRO A 124 -0.36 9.59 -7.13
N GLN A 125 0.16 10.60 -7.85
CA GLN A 125 1.60 10.86 -7.90
C GLN A 125 2.12 11.38 -6.55
N PRO A 126 3.19 10.77 -6.00
CA PRO A 126 3.83 11.23 -4.79
C PRO A 126 4.42 12.65 -4.95
N ILE A 127 4.15 13.54 -3.99
CA ILE A 127 4.73 14.90 -3.93
C ILE A 127 5.90 14.92 -2.95
N ALA A 128 5.72 14.38 -1.76
CA ALA A 128 6.73 14.37 -0.71
C ALA A 128 6.46 13.25 0.31
N ASN A 129 7.53 12.68 0.87
CA ASN A 129 7.41 11.80 2.04
C ASN A 129 7.25 12.67 3.29
N VAL A 130 6.21 12.39 4.10
CA VAL A 130 5.90 13.17 5.30
C VAL A 130 6.98 13.00 6.36
N GLU A 131 7.50 11.81 6.52
CA GLU A 131 8.51 11.47 7.54
C GLU A 131 9.96 11.64 7.05
N VAL A 132 10.19 12.38 5.94
CA VAL A 132 11.54 12.53 5.35
C VAL A 132 12.59 13.02 6.33
N ASP A 133 12.24 13.96 7.21
CA ASP A 133 13.18 14.50 8.20
C ASP A 133 13.47 13.51 9.33
N VAL A 134 12.51 12.67 9.68
CA VAL A 134 12.71 11.57 10.64
C VAL A 134 13.66 10.53 10.03
N ILE A 135 13.39 10.12 8.79
CA ILE A 135 14.26 9.18 8.05
C ILE A 135 15.69 9.72 7.97
N ARG A 136 15.86 11.01 7.63
CA ARG A 136 17.18 11.64 7.55
C ARG A 136 17.91 11.60 8.89
N LYS A 137 17.25 12.00 9.99
CA LYS A 137 17.84 11.94 11.33
C LYS A 137 18.25 10.54 11.75
N MET A 138 17.47 9.52 11.39
CA MET A 138 17.82 8.13 11.66
C MET A 138 19.08 7.70 10.86
N ILE A 139 19.19 8.09 9.60
CA ILE A 139 20.36 7.82 8.77
C ILE A 139 21.60 8.52 9.33
N ASP A 140 21.47 9.79 9.70
CA ASP A 140 22.55 10.58 10.28
C ASP A 140 23.04 10.00 11.62
N ALA A 141 22.13 9.32 12.36
CA ALA A 141 22.46 8.55 13.55
C ALA A 141 23.05 7.15 13.27
N GLY A 142 23.34 6.81 12.00
CA GLY A 142 23.92 5.53 11.61
C GLY A 142 22.94 4.36 11.56
N ILE A 143 21.63 4.60 11.49
CA ILE A 143 20.59 3.57 11.45
C ILE A 143 20.30 3.19 10.00
N ILE A 144 20.23 1.92 9.68
CA ILE A 144 19.67 1.43 8.43
C ILE A 144 18.15 1.51 8.54
N VAL A 145 17.51 2.31 7.69
CA VAL A 145 16.07 2.55 7.73
C VAL A 145 15.37 1.80 6.60
N VAL A 146 14.39 0.98 6.94
CA VAL A 146 13.44 0.38 5.99
C VAL A 146 12.21 1.29 5.94
N ALA A 147 11.96 1.91 4.80
CA ALA A 147 10.90 2.91 4.63
C ALA A 147 10.34 2.93 3.20
N SER A 148 9.26 3.68 3.00
CA SER A 148 8.63 3.91 1.69
C SER A 148 8.19 2.61 1.00
N GLY A 149 7.71 1.65 1.77
CA GLY A 149 7.11 0.43 1.25
C GLY A 149 5.88 0.74 0.38
N GLY A 150 5.91 0.28 -0.90
CA GLY A 150 4.86 0.62 -1.85
C GLY A 150 4.71 2.13 -2.14
N GLY A 151 5.69 2.95 -1.75
CA GLY A 151 5.70 4.41 -1.89
C GLY A 151 5.33 5.18 -0.63
N GLY A 152 4.61 4.57 0.30
CA GLY A 152 4.04 5.20 1.50
C GLY A 152 2.51 5.24 1.46
N VAL A 153 1.90 5.47 2.63
CA VAL A 153 0.43 5.63 2.73
C VAL A 153 0.03 7.00 2.18
N PRO A 154 -0.83 7.09 1.14
CA PRO A 154 -1.18 8.36 0.53
C PRO A 154 -2.05 9.21 1.47
N VAL A 155 -1.63 10.46 1.67
CA VAL A 155 -2.35 11.45 2.48
C VAL A 155 -2.46 12.79 1.74
N VAL A 156 -3.54 13.49 1.97
CA VAL A 156 -3.72 14.87 1.51
C VAL A 156 -3.57 15.83 2.68
N GLU A 157 -2.92 16.96 2.43
CA GLU A 157 -2.77 18.02 3.42
C GLU A 157 -3.96 19.02 3.30
N ARG A 158 -4.66 19.24 4.44
CA ARG A 158 -5.69 20.27 4.55
C ARG A 158 -5.59 20.94 5.91
N ASN A 159 -5.52 22.28 5.94
CA ASN A 159 -5.45 23.08 7.18
C ASN A 159 -4.33 22.59 8.13
N ALA A 160 -3.12 22.39 7.62
CA ALA A 160 -1.96 21.87 8.35
C ALA A 160 -2.20 20.48 9.01
N ARG A 161 -3.11 19.68 8.47
CA ARG A 161 -3.38 18.31 8.92
C ARG A 161 -3.28 17.33 7.74
N TYR A 162 -2.70 16.19 7.99
CA TYR A 162 -2.72 15.09 7.04
C TYR A 162 -3.96 14.23 7.27
N LYS A 163 -4.63 13.87 6.18
CA LYS A 163 -5.80 13.01 6.19
C LYS A 163 -5.59 11.91 5.15
N ALA A 164 -5.74 10.66 5.57
CA ALA A 164 -5.86 9.57 4.63
C ALA A 164 -7.06 9.83 3.70
N ARG A 165 -6.90 9.51 2.44
CA ARG A 165 -8.00 9.63 1.51
C ARG A 165 -8.73 8.29 1.43
N ALA A 166 -10.00 8.27 1.83
CA ALA A 166 -10.82 7.06 1.96
C ALA A 166 -11.16 6.36 0.63
N ASP A 167 -10.76 6.92 -0.49
CA ASP A 167 -11.04 6.40 -1.85
C ASP A 167 -9.98 5.38 -2.33
N TYR A 168 -9.25 4.77 -1.37
CA TYR A 168 -8.22 3.78 -1.66
C TYR A 168 -8.77 2.37 -1.64
#